data_f233f2287ac6c456ed0b5c7d549e0ea6
#
_entry.id   f233f2287ac6c456ed0b5c7d549e0ea6
#
_cell.length_a   1.000
_cell.length_b   1.000
_cell.length_c   1.000
_cell.angle_alpha   90.00
_cell.angle_beta   90.00
_cell.angle_gamma   90.00
#
_symmetry.space_group_name_H-M   'P 1'
#
loop_
_entity.id
_entity.type
_entity.pdbx_description
1 polymer ?
#
loop_
_entity_poly.entity_id
_entity_poly.type
_entity_poly.pdbx_seq_one_letter_code
_entity_poly.pdbx_strand_id
1 'polypeptide(L)'
;DEDESFDDESRREFSEIIKVNSFQLLKLINDILDFSDFENDNITFNIRTHDAVKLCNEVVETVMASRKLEVEMRFDTDLSVLMLDTDDARLRQVLINLLVNAAKFTEQGSIVLELKMADAGTALFSVTDTGCGIPPEKQHLIFERFEKLNDFVQGSGLGLSICQLIVKYMNGKLWVDSGYTRGARFCFTHPLKYNPALHGGTVQ
;
A
#
# COMPACT_ATOMS: atom_id res chain seq x y z
N ASP A 1 -29.13 28.94 32.07
CA ASP A 1 -27.94 28.89 31.23
C ASP A 1 -27.12 27.68 31.70
N GLU A 2 -27.47 26.51 31.22
CA GLU A 2 -26.68 25.29 31.42
C GLU A 2 -25.49 25.40 30.47
N ASP A 3 -24.37 25.84 31.02
CA ASP A 3 -23.05 25.78 30.39
C ASP A 3 -22.66 24.28 30.36
N GLU A 4 -23.03 23.56 29.31
CA GLU A 4 -22.55 22.21 29.02
C GLU A 4 -21.04 22.31 28.80
N SER A 5 -20.28 22.46 29.85
CA SER A 5 -18.83 22.32 29.79
C SER A 5 -18.56 20.85 29.49
N PHE A 6 -18.22 20.53 28.23
CA PHE A 6 -17.65 19.24 27.89
C PHE A 6 -16.55 18.92 28.90
N ASP A 7 -16.64 17.76 29.52
CA ASP A 7 -15.58 17.29 30.42
C ASP A 7 -14.28 17.08 29.63
N ASP A 8 -13.17 17.01 30.32
CA ASP A 8 -11.85 16.87 29.67
C ASP A 8 -11.74 15.56 28.87
N GLU A 9 -12.50 14.54 29.22
CA GLU A 9 -12.54 13.24 28.52
C GLU A 9 -13.26 13.37 27.18
N SER A 10 -14.43 13.99 27.16
CA SER A 10 -15.18 14.28 25.91
C SER A 10 -14.39 15.20 24.96
N ARG A 11 -13.67 16.20 25.48
CA ARG A 11 -12.79 17.05 24.66
C ARG A 11 -11.66 16.28 24.03
N ARG A 12 -11.05 15.34 24.73
CA ARG A 12 -9.99 14.45 24.18
C ARG A 12 -10.55 13.55 23.12
N GLU A 13 -11.71 12.94 23.36
CA GLU A 13 -12.39 12.07 22.38
C GLU A 13 -12.72 12.82 21.09
N PHE A 14 -13.35 13.99 21.17
CA PHE A 14 -13.63 14.84 20.01
C PHE A 14 -12.36 15.27 19.28
N SER A 15 -11.31 15.62 20.00
CA SER A 15 -10.02 15.98 19.40
C SER A 15 -9.42 14.83 18.60
N GLU A 16 -9.48 13.59 19.11
CA GLU A 16 -8.98 12.42 18.41
C GLU A 16 -9.84 12.08 17.19
N ILE A 17 -11.17 12.18 17.29
CA ILE A 17 -12.09 12.00 16.15
C ILE A 17 -11.78 13.03 15.05
N ILE A 18 -11.62 14.31 15.39
CA ILE A 18 -11.29 15.37 14.43
C ILE A 18 -9.94 15.07 13.76
N LYS A 19 -8.93 14.68 14.52
CA LYS A 19 -7.60 14.36 14.02
C LYS A 19 -7.65 13.18 13.03
N VAL A 20 -8.29 12.07 13.41
CA VAL A 20 -8.44 10.89 12.54
C VAL A 20 -9.16 11.24 11.24
N ASN A 21 -10.28 11.97 11.32
CA ASN A 21 -11.05 12.37 10.12
C ASN A 21 -10.26 13.35 9.23
N SER A 22 -9.49 14.27 9.83
CA SER A 22 -8.64 15.20 9.09
C SER A 22 -7.54 14.47 8.31
N PHE A 23 -6.89 13.48 8.92
CA PHE A 23 -5.90 12.65 8.23
C PHE A 23 -6.52 11.83 7.09
N GLN A 24 -7.74 11.31 7.29
CA GLN A 24 -8.46 10.58 6.26
C GLN A 24 -8.82 11.48 5.07
N LEU A 25 -9.29 12.71 5.35
CA LEU A 25 -9.60 13.69 4.31
C LEU A 25 -8.35 14.09 3.52
N LEU A 26 -7.24 14.37 4.19
CA LEU A 26 -5.97 14.68 3.53
C LEU A 26 -5.50 13.51 2.65
N LYS A 27 -5.64 12.27 3.13
CA LYS A 27 -5.31 11.09 2.33
C LYS A 27 -6.19 11.01 1.08
N LEU A 28 -7.51 11.21 1.22
CA LEU A 28 -8.44 11.24 0.09
C LEU A 28 -8.07 12.30 -0.96
N ILE A 29 -7.75 13.51 -0.51
CA ILE A 29 -7.33 14.60 -1.41
C ILE A 29 -6.06 14.20 -2.16
N ASN A 30 -5.06 13.66 -1.46
CA ASN A 30 -3.81 13.22 -2.08
C ASN A 30 -4.04 12.05 -3.06
N ASP A 31 -4.90 11.08 -2.70
CA ASP A 31 -5.26 9.97 -3.59
C ASP A 31 -5.92 10.49 -4.88
N ILE A 32 -6.79 11.53 -4.80
CA ILE A 32 -7.44 12.15 -5.97
C ILE A 32 -6.44 12.93 -6.82
N LEU A 33 -5.52 13.67 -6.19
CA LEU A 33 -4.48 14.42 -6.90
C LEU A 33 -3.52 13.47 -7.61
N ASP A 34 -3.00 12.45 -6.92
CA ASP A 34 -2.17 11.40 -7.51
C ASP A 34 -2.87 10.79 -8.73
N PHE A 35 -4.15 10.43 -8.56
CA PHE A 35 -4.95 9.85 -9.64
C PHE A 35 -5.07 10.80 -10.85
N SER A 36 -5.37 12.09 -10.62
CA SER A 36 -5.46 13.12 -11.68
C SER A 36 -4.13 13.29 -12.41
N ASP A 37 -3.01 13.27 -11.70
CA ASP A 37 -1.68 13.37 -12.29
C ASP A 37 -1.35 12.15 -13.16
N PHE A 38 -1.77 10.94 -12.74
CA PHE A 38 -1.64 9.72 -13.54
C PHE A 38 -2.49 9.76 -14.82
N GLU A 39 -3.73 10.26 -14.76
CA GLU A 39 -4.60 10.34 -15.94
C GLU A 39 -4.11 11.35 -16.99
N ASN A 40 -3.45 12.39 -16.55
CA ASN A 40 -2.97 13.47 -17.41
C ASN A 40 -1.50 13.28 -17.87
N ASP A 41 -0.88 12.13 -17.57
CA ASP A 41 0.55 11.85 -17.80
C ASP A 41 1.48 12.96 -17.24
N ASN A 42 1.03 13.68 -16.22
CA ASN A 42 1.79 14.75 -15.57
C ASN A 42 2.67 14.26 -14.43
N ILE A 43 2.73 12.94 -14.24
CA ILE A 43 3.51 12.37 -13.15
C ILE A 43 4.99 12.30 -13.52
N THR A 44 5.83 12.76 -12.60
CA THR A 44 7.28 12.60 -12.69
C THR A 44 7.76 11.63 -11.63
N PHE A 45 8.59 10.65 -12.02
CA PHE A 45 9.23 9.71 -11.12
C PHE A 45 10.67 10.13 -10.86
N ASN A 46 11.03 10.21 -9.58
CA ASN A 46 12.41 10.47 -9.16
C ASN A 46 13.17 9.13 -9.03
N ILE A 47 13.57 8.57 -10.17
CA ILE A 47 14.22 7.27 -10.21
C ILE A 47 15.66 7.38 -9.73
N ARG A 48 15.99 6.63 -8.68
CA ARG A 48 17.34 6.46 -8.14
C ARG A 48 17.56 5.01 -7.73
N THR A 49 18.81 4.64 -7.54
CA THR A 49 19.15 3.29 -7.06
C THR A 49 18.99 3.23 -5.53
N HIS A 50 18.12 2.36 -5.05
CA HIS A 50 17.82 2.14 -3.64
C HIS A 50 17.98 0.67 -3.25
N ASP A 51 18.31 0.43 -1.98
CA ASP A 51 18.27 -0.92 -1.40
C ASP A 51 16.85 -1.29 -0.98
N ALA A 52 16.25 -2.22 -1.73
CA ALA A 52 14.88 -2.67 -1.48
C ALA A 52 14.73 -3.43 -0.15
N VAL A 53 15.77 -4.16 0.30
CA VAL A 53 15.72 -4.87 1.59
C VAL A 53 15.62 -3.88 2.74
N LYS A 54 16.45 -2.83 2.71
CA LYS A 54 16.39 -1.75 3.70
C LYS A 54 15.04 -1.03 3.67
N LEU A 55 14.54 -0.69 2.47
CA LEU A 55 13.26 -0.02 2.29
C LEU A 55 12.10 -0.84 2.86
N CYS A 56 12.06 -2.15 2.61
CA CYS A 56 11.02 -3.04 3.13
C CYS A 56 11.02 -3.10 4.66
N ASN A 57 12.21 -3.21 5.29
CA ASN A 57 12.33 -3.19 6.74
C ASN A 57 11.77 -1.90 7.33
N GLU A 58 12.20 -0.74 6.81
CA GLU A 58 11.74 0.58 7.27
C GLU A 58 10.22 0.77 7.12
N VAL A 59 9.64 0.25 6.03
CA VAL A 59 8.19 0.30 5.81
C VAL A 59 7.43 -0.53 6.83
N VAL A 60 7.87 -1.77 7.08
CA VAL A 60 7.23 -2.64 8.10
C VAL A 60 7.32 -2.00 9.48
N GLU A 61 8.50 -1.50 9.89
CA GLU A 61 8.67 -0.79 11.15
C GLU A 61 7.74 0.43 11.27
N THR A 62 7.61 1.21 10.19
CA THR A 62 6.74 2.39 10.13
C THR A 62 5.27 2.02 10.32
N VAL A 63 4.80 0.97 9.64
CA VAL A 63 3.40 0.53 9.75
C VAL A 63 3.12 -0.03 11.14
N MET A 64 4.04 -0.81 11.71
CA MET A 64 3.93 -1.35 13.08
C MET A 64 3.88 -0.22 14.12
N ALA A 65 4.73 0.79 14.00
CA ALA A 65 4.76 1.92 14.94
C ALA A 65 3.53 2.81 14.86
N SER A 66 2.90 2.93 13.69
CA SER A 66 1.74 3.79 13.46
C SER A 66 0.41 3.20 13.95
N ARG A 67 0.37 1.92 14.28
CA ARG A 67 -0.84 1.18 14.65
C ARG A 67 -0.57 0.28 15.85
N LYS A 68 -1.54 0.23 16.78
CA LYS A 68 -1.61 -0.85 17.78
C LYS A 68 -2.14 -2.10 17.06
N LEU A 69 -1.26 -2.82 16.37
CA LEU A 69 -1.62 -4.07 15.70
C LEU A 69 -1.68 -5.19 16.74
N GLU A 70 -2.79 -5.92 16.77
CA GLU A 70 -2.92 -7.17 17.55
C GLU A 70 -2.43 -8.38 16.76
N VAL A 71 -1.97 -8.16 15.52
CA VAL A 71 -1.49 -9.19 14.60
C VAL A 71 0.03 -9.08 14.41
N GLU A 72 0.69 -10.22 14.26
CA GLU A 72 2.11 -10.28 13.94
C GLU A 72 2.35 -9.76 12.52
N MET A 73 3.25 -8.78 12.37
CA MET A 73 3.69 -8.30 11.06
C MET A 73 5.21 -8.47 10.96
N ARG A 74 5.68 -9.04 9.86
CA ARG A 74 7.12 -9.23 9.63
C ARG A 74 7.50 -9.07 8.16
N PHE A 75 8.78 -8.78 7.96
CA PHE A 75 9.44 -8.85 6.66
C PHE A 75 10.25 -10.13 6.54
N ASP A 76 10.16 -10.79 5.39
CA ASP A 76 10.83 -12.06 5.10
C ASP A 76 11.56 -11.98 3.75
N THR A 77 12.84 -12.34 3.74
CA THR A 77 13.68 -12.38 2.54
C THR A 77 14.94 -13.22 2.78
N ASP A 78 15.44 -13.85 1.74
CA ASP A 78 16.74 -14.53 1.71
C ASP A 78 17.87 -13.63 1.20
N LEU A 79 17.56 -12.37 0.84
CA LEU A 79 18.49 -11.40 0.29
C LEU A 79 19.07 -10.53 1.40
N SER A 80 20.37 -10.34 1.42
CA SER A 80 21.02 -9.38 2.34
C SER A 80 20.93 -7.93 1.84
N VAL A 81 20.96 -7.73 0.53
CA VAL A 81 20.85 -6.44 -0.19
C VAL A 81 20.23 -6.70 -1.55
N LEU A 82 19.37 -5.81 -2.01
CA LEU A 82 18.85 -5.80 -3.38
C LEU A 82 18.76 -4.36 -3.90
N MET A 83 19.70 -3.99 -4.77
CA MET A 83 19.69 -2.67 -5.40
C MET A 83 18.76 -2.65 -6.61
N LEU A 84 17.81 -1.71 -6.63
CA LEU A 84 16.94 -1.49 -7.77
C LEU A 84 16.75 0.01 -8.05
N ASP A 85 16.51 0.34 -9.33
CA ASP A 85 16.26 1.69 -9.79
C ASP A 85 14.75 1.98 -9.63
N THR A 86 14.39 2.79 -8.64
CA THR A 86 13.01 3.07 -8.28
C THR A 86 12.81 4.48 -7.76
N ASP A 87 11.57 4.95 -7.74
CA ASP A 87 11.16 6.06 -6.91
C ASP A 87 10.81 5.53 -5.51
N ASP A 88 11.65 5.88 -4.52
CA ASP A 88 11.53 5.43 -3.12
C ASP A 88 10.16 5.80 -2.52
N ALA A 89 9.70 7.02 -2.74
CA ALA A 89 8.43 7.48 -2.19
C ALA A 89 7.24 6.71 -2.77
N ARG A 90 7.25 6.45 -4.07
CA ARG A 90 6.20 5.70 -4.75
C ARG A 90 6.21 4.21 -4.40
N LEU A 91 7.39 3.60 -4.30
CA LEU A 91 7.49 2.20 -3.85
C LEU A 91 7.01 2.05 -2.40
N ARG A 92 7.39 2.97 -1.50
CA ARG A 92 6.87 3.02 -0.12
C ARG A 92 5.33 3.17 -0.10
N GLN A 93 4.78 4.02 -0.95
CA GLN A 93 3.34 4.23 -1.06
C GLN A 93 2.59 2.92 -1.41
N VAL A 94 3.12 2.14 -2.36
CA VAL A 94 2.57 0.82 -2.72
C VAL A 94 2.62 -0.13 -1.52
N LEU A 95 3.80 -0.30 -0.91
CA LEU A 95 3.99 -1.23 0.20
C LEU A 95 3.14 -0.86 1.42
N ILE A 96 3.09 0.41 1.80
CA ILE A 96 2.26 0.91 2.91
C ILE A 96 0.77 0.66 2.62
N ASN A 97 0.29 0.94 1.40
CA ASN A 97 -1.10 0.68 1.04
C ASN A 97 -1.46 -0.80 1.15
N LEU A 98 -0.61 -1.69 0.68
CA LEU A 98 -0.85 -3.14 0.76
C LEU A 98 -0.81 -3.64 2.21
N LEU A 99 0.18 -3.22 3.01
CA LEU A 99 0.31 -3.61 4.42
C LEU A 99 -0.83 -3.05 5.29
N VAL A 100 -1.25 -1.81 5.04
CA VAL A 100 -2.38 -1.20 5.73
C VAL A 100 -3.69 -1.91 5.38
N ASN A 101 -3.88 -2.32 4.13
CA ASN A 101 -5.02 -3.14 3.73
C ASN A 101 -4.98 -4.51 4.42
N ALA A 102 -3.84 -5.20 4.42
CA ALA A 102 -3.66 -6.46 5.15
C ALA A 102 -4.02 -6.32 6.64
N ALA A 103 -3.50 -5.28 7.32
CA ALA A 103 -3.79 -5.00 8.73
C ALA A 103 -5.27 -4.68 9.01
N LYS A 104 -5.96 -4.10 8.04
CA LYS A 104 -7.38 -3.74 8.15
C LYS A 104 -8.30 -4.96 8.05
N PHE A 105 -7.91 -5.98 7.29
CA PHE A 105 -8.72 -7.16 7.03
C PHE A 105 -8.26 -8.41 7.78
N THR A 106 -7.25 -8.28 8.66
CA THR A 106 -6.74 -9.34 9.52
C THR A 106 -6.98 -8.97 10.98
N GLU A 107 -7.95 -9.59 11.61
CA GLU A 107 -8.24 -9.36 13.04
C GLU A 107 -7.28 -10.18 13.93
N GLN A 108 -6.96 -11.40 13.52
CA GLN A 108 -6.05 -12.31 14.20
C GLN A 108 -5.19 -13.06 13.19
N GLY A 109 -3.96 -13.38 13.58
CA GLY A 109 -3.03 -14.13 12.73
C GLY A 109 -1.78 -13.34 12.38
N SER A 110 -1.37 -13.33 11.10
CA SER A 110 -0.11 -12.73 10.69
C SER A 110 -0.17 -12.06 9.32
N ILE A 111 0.71 -11.09 9.15
CA ILE A 111 0.96 -10.36 7.89
C ILE A 111 2.44 -10.50 7.55
N VAL A 112 2.75 -10.91 6.34
CA VAL A 112 4.13 -11.11 5.88
C VAL A 112 4.35 -10.29 4.61
N LEU A 113 5.29 -9.35 4.67
CA LEU A 113 5.90 -8.77 3.47
C LEU A 113 7.07 -9.66 3.07
N GLU A 114 7.09 -10.15 1.85
CA GLU A 114 8.18 -10.97 1.32
C GLU A 114 8.81 -10.31 0.10
N LEU A 115 10.13 -10.37 0.00
CA LEU A 115 10.91 -9.91 -1.15
C LEU A 115 11.80 -11.04 -1.65
N LYS A 116 11.66 -11.39 -2.93
CA LYS A 116 12.45 -12.43 -3.60
C LYS A 116 12.83 -12.00 -5.01
N MET A 117 13.77 -12.71 -5.62
CA MET A 117 13.99 -12.61 -7.07
C MET A 117 12.96 -13.48 -7.79
N ALA A 118 12.24 -12.89 -8.75
CA ALA A 118 11.38 -13.63 -9.68
C ALA A 118 12.22 -14.27 -10.79
N ASP A 119 13.23 -13.53 -11.26
CA ASP A 119 14.23 -13.93 -12.25
C ASP A 119 15.49 -13.06 -12.09
N ALA A 120 16.48 -13.20 -13.00
CA ALA A 120 17.76 -12.48 -12.90
C ALA A 120 17.66 -10.94 -12.99
N GLY A 121 16.52 -10.40 -13.46
CA GLY A 121 16.32 -8.96 -13.67
C GLY A 121 15.12 -8.39 -12.96
N THR A 122 14.34 -9.19 -12.23
CA THR A 122 13.03 -8.81 -11.69
C THR A 122 12.90 -9.23 -10.23
N ALA A 123 12.57 -8.29 -9.37
CA ALA A 123 12.17 -8.53 -8.00
C ALA A 123 10.67 -8.86 -7.92
N LEU A 124 10.30 -9.74 -7.01
CA LEU A 124 8.94 -10.07 -6.63
C LEU A 124 8.70 -9.65 -5.18
N PHE A 125 7.74 -8.77 -4.99
CA PHE A 125 7.22 -8.41 -3.69
C PHE A 125 5.89 -9.11 -3.47
N SER A 126 5.64 -9.63 -2.28
CA SER A 126 4.34 -10.14 -1.88
C SER A 126 3.95 -9.69 -0.48
N VAL A 127 2.69 -9.28 -0.31
CA VAL A 127 2.07 -9.04 0.98
C VAL A 127 1.02 -10.11 1.19
N THR A 128 1.27 -10.97 2.16
CA THR A 128 0.39 -12.09 2.50
C THR A 128 -0.22 -11.86 3.87
N ASP A 129 -1.53 -11.97 3.96
CA ASP A 129 -2.28 -11.92 5.21
C ASP A 129 -3.07 -13.21 5.45
N THR A 130 -3.48 -13.42 6.70
CA THR A 130 -4.33 -14.53 7.12
C THR A 130 -5.74 -14.05 7.47
N GLY A 131 -6.19 -12.96 6.86
CA GLY A 131 -7.48 -12.34 7.09
C GLY A 131 -8.65 -13.03 6.39
N CYS A 132 -9.71 -12.27 6.15
CA CYS A 132 -10.95 -12.81 5.56
C CYS A 132 -10.81 -13.23 4.09
N GLY A 133 -9.71 -12.89 3.41
CA GLY A 133 -9.48 -13.20 2.01
C GLY A 133 -10.35 -12.40 1.04
N ILE A 134 -10.25 -12.74 -0.25
CA ILE A 134 -10.96 -12.08 -1.34
C ILE A 134 -11.68 -13.15 -2.18
N PRO A 135 -13.02 -13.14 -2.23
CA PRO A 135 -13.77 -14.07 -3.07
C PRO A 135 -13.30 -14.03 -4.53
N PRO A 136 -13.12 -15.18 -5.19
CA PRO A 136 -12.57 -15.25 -6.55
C PRO A 136 -13.31 -14.35 -7.55
N GLU A 137 -14.63 -14.27 -7.45
CA GLU A 137 -15.48 -13.44 -8.29
C GLU A 137 -15.29 -11.94 -8.09
N LYS A 138 -14.70 -11.52 -6.97
CA LYS A 138 -14.43 -10.13 -6.63
C LYS A 138 -12.97 -9.70 -6.86
N GLN A 139 -12.06 -10.65 -7.12
CA GLN A 139 -10.63 -10.36 -7.26
C GLN A 139 -10.29 -9.40 -8.40
N HIS A 140 -11.08 -9.36 -9.45
CA HIS A 140 -10.89 -8.40 -10.55
C HIS A 140 -11.42 -7.00 -10.21
N LEU A 141 -12.43 -6.90 -9.34
CA LEU A 141 -13.08 -5.64 -8.96
C LEU A 141 -12.25 -4.81 -7.98
N ILE A 142 -11.41 -5.44 -7.16
CA ILE A 142 -10.66 -4.73 -6.10
C ILE A 142 -9.66 -3.69 -6.63
N PHE A 143 -9.29 -3.77 -7.90
CA PHE A 143 -8.44 -2.78 -8.58
C PHE A 143 -9.25 -1.69 -9.29
N GLU A 144 -10.58 -1.87 -9.39
CA GLU A 144 -11.46 -0.84 -9.93
C GLU A 144 -11.58 0.34 -8.98
N ARG A 145 -11.83 1.52 -9.55
CA ARG A 145 -11.89 2.78 -8.81
C ARG A 145 -13.14 2.84 -7.96
N PHE A 146 -12.97 3.30 -6.71
CA PHE A 146 -14.07 3.47 -5.72
C PHE A 146 -14.76 2.16 -5.33
N GLU A 147 -14.28 1.02 -5.82
CA GLU A 147 -14.81 -0.28 -5.43
C GLU A 147 -14.36 -0.66 -4.01
N LYS A 148 -15.32 -1.18 -3.26
CA LYS A 148 -15.12 -1.70 -1.91
C LYS A 148 -15.80 -3.06 -1.81
N LEU A 149 -15.10 -4.04 -1.26
CA LEU A 149 -15.69 -5.37 -1.00
C LEU A 149 -16.72 -5.32 0.13
N ASN A 150 -16.61 -4.31 1.00
CA ASN A 150 -17.49 -4.09 2.14
C ASN A 150 -17.63 -2.59 2.38
N ASP A 151 -18.86 -2.06 2.27
CA ASP A 151 -19.18 -0.63 2.44
C ASP A 151 -18.98 -0.13 3.88
N PHE A 152 -19.02 -1.04 4.86
CA PHE A 152 -18.80 -0.70 6.27
C PHE A 152 -17.31 -0.53 6.63
N VAL A 153 -16.41 -0.88 5.72
CA VAL A 153 -14.97 -0.80 5.98
C VAL A 153 -14.42 0.52 5.43
N GLN A 154 -13.87 1.36 6.32
CA GLN A 154 -13.30 2.67 5.97
C GLN A 154 -12.25 2.60 4.86
N GLY A 155 -12.34 3.52 3.88
CA GLY A 155 -11.36 3.67 2.80
C GLY A 155 -11.93 4.40 1.60
N SER A 156 -11.05 4.96 0.75
CA SER A 156 -11.42 5.68 -0.47
C SER A 156 -11.86 4.78 -1.63
N GLY A 157 -11.43 3.52 -1.64
CA GLY A 157 -11.51 2.66 -2.82
C GLY A 157 -10.51 3.03 -3.92
N LEU A 158 -9.58 3.97 -3.66
CA LEU A 158 -8.56 4.39 -4.63
C LEU A 158 -7.19 3.76 -4.39
N GLY A 159 -6.90 3.27 -3.18
CA GLY A 159 -5.57 2.83 -2.81
C GLY A 159 -5.00 1.73 -3.71
N LEU A 160 -5.77 0.69 -4.04
CA LEU A 160 -5.30 -0.42 -4.88
C LEU A 160 -5.19 -0.02 -6.36
N SER A 161 -6.08 0.81 -6.87
CA SER A 161 -5.98 1.34 -8.24
C SER A 161 -4.75 2.25 -8.40
N ILE A 162 -4.43 3.08 -7.40
CA ILE A 162 -3.19 3.87 -7.37
C ILE A 162 -1.96 2.96 -7.32
N CYS A 163 -1.96 1.91 -6.48
CA CYS A 163 -0.87 0.92 -6.46
C CYS A 163 -0.65 0.30 -7.83
N GLN A 164 -1.73 -0.06 -8.54
CA GLN A 164 -1.65 -0.64 -9.87
C GLN A 164 -1.03 0.33 -10.89
N LEU A 165 -1.40 1.62 -10.82
CA LEU A 165 -0.81 2.67 -11.66
C LEU A 165 0.67 2.86 -11.36
N ILE A 166 1.05 3.04 -10.08
CA ILE A 166 2.45 3.19 -9.67
C ILE A 166 3.29 2.00 -10.15
N VAL A 167 2.86 0.77 -9.87
CA VAL A 167 3.58 -0.44 -10.27
C VAL A 167 3.71 -0.54 -11.78
N LYS A 168 2.66 -0.20 -12.53
CA LYS A 168 2.70 -0.15 -14.01
C LYS A 168 3.72 0.87 -14.50
N TYR A 169 3.77 2.08 -13.93
CA TYR A 169 4.76 3.10 -14.29
C TYR A 169 6.20 2.72 -13.90
N MET A 170 6.37 1.86 -12.90
CA MET A 170 7.67 1.25 -12.57
C MET A 170 7.98 0.00 -13.41
N ASN A 171 7.25 -0.23 -14.51
CA ASN A 171 7.41 -1.37 -15.43
C ASN A 171 7.14 -2.74 -14.77
N GLY A 172 6.35 -2.76 -13.72
CA GLY A 172 5.92 -3.95 -13.01
C GLY A 172 4.49 -4.35 -13.31
N LYS A 173 4.04 -5.39 -12.61
CA LYS A 173 2.65 -5.89 -12.62
C LYS A 173 2.21 -6.16 -11.20
N LEU A 174 0.99 -5.73 -10.84
CA LEU A 174 0.35 -6.02 -9.54
C LEU A 174 -0.86 -6.95 -9.77
N TRP A 175 -0.99 -7.97 -8.91
CA TRP A 175 -2.12 -8.93 -8.95
C TRP A 175 -2.40 -9.53 -7.57
N VAL A 176 -3.54 -10.21 -7.45
CA VAL A 176 -3.86 -11.10 -6.33
C VAL A 176 -3.51 -12.54 -6.71
N ASP A 177 -2.84 -13.26 -5.84
CA ASP A 177 -2.60 -14.69 -5.99
C ASP A 177 -3.88 -15.48 -5.67
N SER A 178 -4.61 -15.89 -6.72
CA SER A 178 -5.84 -16.67 -6.60
C SER A 178 -5.63 -18.08 -6.05
N GLY A 179 -4.40 -18.58 -6.04
CA GLY A 179 -4.05 -19.87 -5.46
C GLY A 179 -3.91 -19.82 -3.93
N TYR A 180 -3.81 -18.62 -3.33
CA TYR A 180 -3.74 -18.48 -1.88
C TYR A 180 -5.13 -18.33 -1.27
N THR A 181 -5.50 -19.25 -0.37
CA THR A 181 -6.89 -19.37 0.15
C THR A 181 -7.02 -19.18 1.66
N ARG A 182 -5.92 -18.89 2.38
CA ARG A 182 -5.92 -18.71 3.86
C ARG A 182 -5.98 -17.25 4.28
N GLY A 183 -6.40 -16.36 3.40
CA GLY A 183 -6.42 -14.93 3.51
C GLY A 183 -6.27 -14.30 2.13
N ALA A 184 -5.56 -13.18 2.00
CA ALA A 184 -5.19 -12.61 0.71
C ALA A 184 -3.67 -12.57 0.53
N ARG A 185 -3.23 -12.68 -0.73
CA ARG A 185 -1.84 -12.46 -1.13
C ARG A 185 -1.80 -11.53 -2.32
N PHE A 186 -1.29 -10.33 -2.10
CA PHE A 186 -1.00 -9.36 -3.16
C PHE A 186 0.44 -9.52 -3.60
N CYS A 187 0.65 -9.65 -4.90
CA CYS A 187 1.97 -9.80 -5.50
C CYS A 187 2.23 -8.68 -6.50
N PHE A 188 3.45 -8.16 -6.53
CA PHE A 188 3.85 -7.31 -7.65
C PHE A 188 5.32 -7.53 -8.02
N THR A 189 5.59 -7.35 -9.31
CA THR A 189 6.96 -7.38 -9.84
C THR A 189 7.52 -5.98 -9.97
N HIS A 190 8.85 -5.87 -9.89
CA HIS A 190 9.60 -4.65 -10.14
C HIS A 190 10.91 -5.01 -10.85
N PRO A 191 11.22 -4.46 -12.03
CA PRO A 191 12.51 -4.68 -12.68
C PRO A 191 13.64 -4.06 -11.84
N LEU A 192 14.81 -4.69 -11.80
CA LEU A 192 15.97 -4.13 -11.08
C LEU A 192 16.48 -2.84 -11.71
N LYS A 193 16.31 -2.71 -13.05
CA LYS A 193 16.67 -1.52 -13.81
C LYS A 193 15.46 -0.88 -14.43
N TYR A 194 15.31 0.42 -14.22
CA TYR A 194 14.24 1.18 -14.83
C TYR A 194 14.49 1.40 -16.31
N ASN A 195 13.47 1.19 -17.14
CA ASN A 195 13.53 1.45 -18.59
C ASN A 195 12.50 2.53 -18.97
N PRO A 196 12.93 3.78 -19.21
CA PRO A 196 12.03 4.88 -19.55
C PRO A 196 11.34 4.70 -20.91
N ALA A 197 11.89 3.87 -21.80
CA ALA A 197 11.32 3.64 -23.14
C ALA A 197 9.98 2.87 -23.11
N LEU A 198 9.63 2.24 -21.98
CA LEU A 198 8.38 1.51 -21.82
C LEU A 198 7.20 2.40 -21.41
N HIS A 199 7.46 3.65 -21.01
CA HIS A 199 6.44 4.62 -20.66
C HIS A 199 6.80 6.00 -21.22
N GLY A 200 5.84 6.69 -21.83
CA GLY A 200 6.02 8.07 -22.35
C GLY A 200 6.19 9.14 -21.26
N GLY A 201 6.45 8.75 -20.00
CA GLY A 201 6.62 9.66 -18.87
C GLY A 201 7.99 10.30 -18.80
N THR A 202 8.04 11.57 -18.38
CA THR A 202 9.28 12.34 -18.20
C THR A 202 9.97 11.87 -16.90
N VAL A 203 11.21 11.40 -17.02
CA VAL A 203 12.11 11.10 -15.89
C VAL A 203 12.97 12.36 -15.65
N GLN A 204 13.02 12.86 -14.43
CA GLN A 204 13.98 13.89 -13.99
C GLN A 204 15.18 13.27 -13.30
#